data_4d571803386d3dafa7011b03600e3e27
#
_entry.id   4d571803386d3dafa7011b03600e3e27
#
_cell.length_a   1.000
_cell.length_b   1.000
_cell.length_c   1.000
_cell.angle_alpha   90.00
_cell.angle_beta   90.00
_cell.angle_gamma   90.00
#
_symmetry.space_group_name_H-M   'P 1'
#
loop_
_entity.id
_entity.type
_entity.pdbx_description
1 polymer ?
#
loop_
_entity_poly.entity_id
_entity_poly.type
_entity_poly.pdbx_seq_one_letter_code
_entity_poly.pdbx_strand_id
1 'polypeptide(L)'
;MSRVQVQQQAWLVPMLLQISILLFGFFQTTPSLANSNILLEIVQQCLRTDTPAYCKQCRAPQQIANCAGKTSCRATSEVWAENSEFVAIRDIKMCGCPQDFVHGLVMPKATVTGIEDSRRPDSIWTFSWQVALERLKSHEIALAVNPPTKRTQNQLHVHVVRLKPGFHEKQSQHVVVSTRDLNAVWRLAKQAADERKIPEYGVLVSAASNGEFLVTLTSQSPEGQFTQAVCTP
;
A
#
# COMPACT_ATOMS: atom_id res chain seq x y z
N MET A 1 2.30 -98.77 -27.68
CA MET A 1 1.78 -97.67 -26.85
C MET A 1 2.96 -96.90 -26.29
N SER A 2 3.45 -95.95 -27.03
CA SER A 2 4.60 -95.12 -26.65
C SER A 2 4.15 -93.67 -26.43
N ARG A 3 4.32 -93.16 -25.23
CA ARG A 3 4.09 -91.76 -24.92
C ARG A 3 5.33 -90.93 -25.24
N VAL A 4 5.17 -89.96 -26.08
CA VAL A 4 6.18 -88.96 -26.38
C VAL A 4 5.99 -87.82 -25.35
N GLN A 5 7.04 -87.58 -24.57
CA GLN A 5 7.06 -86.36 -23.70
C GLN A 5 7.71 -85.20 -24.50
N VAL A 6 6.98 -84.16 -24.64
CA VAL A 6 7.49 -82.90 -25.17
C VAL A 6 8.02 -82.03 -24.06
N GLN A 7 9.28 -81.76 -24.05
CA GLN A 7 10.01 -80.93 -23.11
C GLN A 7 9.87 -79.48 -23.58
N GLN A 8 9.11 -78.63 -22.85
CA GLN A 8 9.09 -77.22 -23.08
C GLN A 8 10.28 -76.53 -22.39
N GLN A 9 11.18 -76.00 -23.21
CA GLN A 9 12.24 -75.12 -22.73
C GLN A 9 11.67 -73.71 -22.55
N ALA A 10 11.59 -73.23 -21.31
CA ALA A 10 11.24 -71.86 -20.97
C ALA A 10 12.46 -70.95 -21.15
N TRP A 11 12.38 -70.04 -22.09
CA TRP A 11 13.36 -68.96 -22.26
C TRP A 11 13.06 -67.87 -21.26
N LEU A 12 13.92 -67.72 -20.25
CA LEU A 12 13.91 -66.56 -19.31
C LEU A 12 14.59 -65.41 -20.04
N VAL A 13 13.76 -64.39 -20.42
CA VAL A 13 14.23 -63.11 -20.88
C VAL A 13 14.42 -62.22 -19.64
N PRO A 14 15.62 -61.71 -19.35
CA PRO A 14 15.76 -60.73 -18.26
C PRO A 14 15.16 -59.38 -18.67
N MET A 15 14.08 -59.01 -18.01
CA MET A 15 13.45 -57.71 -18.12
C MET A 15 14.32 -56.67 -17.40
N LEU A 16 15.17 -55.97 -18.14
CA LEU A 16 15.91 -54.80 -17.67
C LEU A 16 14.92 -53.67 -17.46
N LEU A 17 14.54 -53.45 -16.18
CA LEU A 17 13.74 -52.34 -15.73
C LEU A 17 14.62 -51.07 -15.78
N GLN A 18 14.51 -50.28 -16.85
CA GLN A 18 15.09 -48.96 -16.92
C GLN A 18 14.23 -48.01 -16.07
N ILE A 19 14.68 -47.75 -14.84
CA ILE A 19 14.11 -46.72 -13.98
C ILE A 19 14.65 -45.37 -14.49
N SER A 20 13.91 -44.74 -15.38
CA SER A 20 14.13 -43.32 -15.72
C SER A 20 13.69 -42.44 -14.56
N ILE A 21 14.64 -42.06 -13.71
CA ILE A 21 14.41 -41.04 -12.69
C ILE A 21 14.31 -39.70 -13.41
N LEU A 22 13.08 -39.29 -13.70
CA LEU A 22 12.74 -37.90 -14.07
C LEU A 22 12.97 -37.00 -12.85
N LEU A 23 14.16 -36.41 -12.77
CA LEU A 23 14.44 -35.32 -11.87
C LEU A 23 13.58 -34.09 -12.30
N PHE A 24 12.34 -34.06 -11.85
CA PHE A 24 11.57 -32.83 -11.81
C PHE A 24 12.24 -31.91 -10.80
N GLY A 25 13.11 -31.04 -11.29
CA GLY A 25 13.62 -29.94 -10.54
C GLY A 25 12.42 -29.02 -10.15
N PHE A 26 11.91 -29.18 -8.95
CA PHE A 26 11.03 -28.19 -8.33
C PHE A 26 11.86 -26.91 -8.19
N PHE A 27 11.76 -26.01 -9.17
CA PHE A 27 12.09 -24.61 -8.97
C PHE A 27 11.12 -24.09 -7.91
N GLN A 28 11.52 -24.19 -6.65
CA GLN A 28 10.86 -23.45 -5.58
C GLN A 28 11.16 -21.98 -5.84
N THR A 29 10.24 -21.30 -6.52
CA THR A 29 10.21 -19.85 -6.49
C THR A 29 9.88 -19.46 -5.05
N THR A 30 10.92 -19.17 -4.26
CA THR A 30 10.75 -18.54 -2.96
C THR A 30 9.97 -17.24 -3.21
N PRO A 31 8.78 -17.05 -2.61
CA PRO A 31 8.10 -15.77 -2.73
C PRO A 31 9.08 -14.73 -2.18
N SER A 32 9.46 -13.77 -3.02
CA SER A 32 10.18 -12.60 -2.56
C SER A 32 9.28 -11.92 -1.54
N LEU A 33 9.62 -12.00 -0.27
CA LEU A 33 8.94 -11.23 0.77
C LEU A 33 9.07 -9.77 0.38
N ALA A 34 7.96 -9.15 0.01
CA ALA A 34 7.94 -7.74 -0.33
C ALA A 34 8.54 -6.95 0.85
N ASN A 35 9.54 -6.11 0.57
CA ASN A 35 10.17 -5.31 1.61
C ASN A 35 9.14 -4.36 2.24
N SER A 36 8.69 -4.66 3.45
CA SER A 36 7.71 -3.85 4.18
C SER A 36 8.24 -2.49 4.66
N ASN A 37 9.52 -2.22 4.45
CA ASN A 37 10.17 -0.97 4.88
C ASN A 37 10.54 -0.06 3.70
N ILE A 38 10.07 -0.33 2.49
CA ILE A 38 10.46 0.45 1.31
C ILE A 38 10.10 1.94 1.46
N LEU A 39 8.96 2.27 2.06
CA LEU A 39 8.58 3.66 2.30
C LEU A 39 9.49 4.32 3.34
N LEU A 40 9.87 3.61 4.39
CA LEU A 40 10.83 4.10 5.39
C LEU A 40 12.21 4.35 4.76
N GLU A 41 12.69 3.43 3.94
CA GLU A 41 13.94 3.59 3.20
C GLU A 41 13.89 4.81 2.28
N ILE A 42 12.78 5.02 1.56
CA ILE A 42 12.59 6.20 0.71
C ILE A 42 12.70 7.48 1.54
N VAL A 43 11.99 7.57 2.64
CA VAL A 43 12.00 8.79 3.49
C VAL A 43 13.38 9.04 4.09
N GLN A 44 14.05 8.01 4.59
CA GLN A 44 15.31 8.17 5.33
C GLN A 44 16.54 8.28 4.43
N GLN A 45 16.52 7.66 3.26
CA GLN A 45 17.70 7.54 2.40
C GLN A 45 17.56 8.25 1.07
N CYS A 46 16.35 8.30 0.54
CA CYS A 46 16.11 8.77 -0.82
C CYS A 46 15.70 10.24 -0.93
N LEU A 47 14.99 10.74 0.07
CA LEU A 47 14.44 12.11 0.05
C LEU A 47 15.30 13.11 0.85
N ARG A 48 16.57 12.83 1.00
CA ARG A 48 17.54 13.71 1.67
C ARG A 48 18.17 14.67 0.67
N THR A 49 17.54 15.81 0.48
CA THR A 49 17.99 16.85 -0.46
C THR A 49 19.31 17.50 -0.06
N ASP A 50 19.71 17.37 1.21
CA ASP A 50 20.98 17.83 1.77
C ASP A 50 22.18 16.93 1.37
N THR A 51 21.92 15.74 0.82
CA THR A 51 22.97 14.78 0.47
C THR A 51 23.30 14.88 -1.01
N PRO A 52 24.58 15.08 -1.41
CA PRO A 52 24.99 15.10 -2.81
C PRO A 52 24.56 13.82 -3.53
N ALA A 53 23.96 13.98 -4.72
CA ALA A 53 23.52 12.88 -5.57
C ALA A 53 22.53 11.89 -4.90
N TYR A 54 21.73 12.36 -3.93
CA TYR A 54 20.75 11.52 -3.22
C TYR A 54 19.81 10.74 -4.15
N CYS A 55 19.47 11.25 -5.35
CA CYS A 55 18.68 10.53 -6.35
C CYS A 55 19.32 9.22 -6.82
N LYS A 56 20.64 9.07 -6.69
CA LYS A 56 21.39 7.86 -7.09
C LYS A 56 21.47 6.83 -5.95
N GLN A 57 21.16 7.23 -4.72
CA GLN A 57 21.27 6.37 -3.54
C GLN A 57 20.04 5.49 -3.32
N CYS A 58 18.96 5.74 -4.06
CA CYS A 58 17.70 5.04 -3.92
C CYS A 58 17.64 3.84 -4.85
N ARG A 59 17.08 2.72 -4.37
CA ARG A 59 16.75 1.57 -5.23
C ARG A 59 15.74 1.94 -6.31
N ALA A 60 14.72 2.74 -5.93
CA ALA A 60 13.78 3.34 -6.84
C ALA A 60 14.19 4.81 -7.03
N PRO A 61 14.68 5.22 -8.22
CA PRO A 61 15.08 6.60 -8.49
C PRO A 61 13.96 7.58 -8.18
N GLN A 62 14.31 8.72 -7.60
CA GLN A 62 13.35 9.76 -7.24
C GLN A 62 13.18 10.74 -8.40
N GLN A 63 11.96 11.09 -8.71
CA GLN A 63 11.65 12.12 -9.69
C GLN A 63 11.21 13.39 -8.96
N ILE A 64 12.19 14.21 -8.65
CA ILE A 64 12.02 15.60 -8.24
C ILE A 64 12.76 16.45 -9.25
N ALA A 65 12.66 17.76 -9.18
CA ALA A 65 13.20 18.68 -10.20
C ALA A 65 14.66 18.40 -10.58
N ASN A 66 15.53 18.12 -9.61
CA ASN A 66 16.95 17.84 -9.81
C ASN A 66 17.27 16.36 -10.10
N CYS A 67 16.28 15.47 -10.08
CA CYS A 67 16.38 14.10 -10.58
C CYS A 67 15.75 13.93 -11.97
N ALA A 68 15.56 15.02 -12.69
CA ALA A 68 14.99 15.02 -14.04
C ALA A 68 15.76 14.10 -15.01
N GLY A 69 15.06 13.61 -16.02
CA GLY A 69 15.63 12.72 -17.04
C GLY A 69 15.54 11.22 -16.70
N LYS A 70 14.85 10.84 -15.64
CA LYS A 70 14.54 9.42 -15.37
C LYS A 70 13.47 8.90 -16.33
N THR A 71 13.73 7.75 -16.89
CA THR A 71 12.93 7.18 -17.99
C THR A 71 11.79 6.29 -17.53
N SER A 72 11.84 5.81 -16.29
CA SER A 72 10.86 4.84 -15.79
C SER A 72 9.99 5.43 -14.67
N CYS A 73 8.70 5.54 -14.92
CA CYS A 73 7.72 5.97 -13.94
C CYS A 73 7.67 5.03 -12.72
N ARG A 74 7.86 3.73 -12.92
CA ARG A 74 7.88 2.74 -11.84
C ARG A 74 9.12 2.83 -10.95
N ALA A 75 10.19 3.38 -11.49
CA ALA A 75 11.46 3.52 -10.78
C ALA A 75 11.63 4.91 -10.14
N THR A 76 10.61 5.77 -10.18
CA THR A 76 10.69 7.14 -9.68
C THR A 76 9.58 7.46 -8.69
N SER A 77 9.93 8.23 -7.67
CA SER A 77 8.97 8.90 -6.80
C SER A 77 9.11 10.40 -6.99
N GLU A 78 7.99 11.08 -7.15
CA GLU A 78 7.92 12.54 -7.29
C GLU A 78 7.50 13.12 -5.93
N VAL A 79 8.27 14.08 -5.43
CA VAL A 79 7.91 14.82 -4.23
C VAL A 79 6.88 15.89 -4.59
N TRP A 80 5.72 15.82 -3.96
CA TRP A 80 4.64 16.79 -4.16
C TRP A 80 4.73 17.98 -3.22
N ALA A 81 5.07 17.72 -1.96
CA ALA A 81 5.26 18.72 -0.93
C ALA A 81 6.14 18.17 0.19
N GLU A 82 6.84 19.03 0.91
CA GLU A 82 7.55 18.69 2.12
C GLU A 82 7.66 19.86 3.08
N ASN A 83 7.81 19.54 4.36
CA ASN A 83 8.19 20.49 5.42
C ASN A 83 9.19 19.81 6.37
N SER A 84 9.44 20.37 7.54
CA SER A 84 10.36 19.80 8.53
C SER A 84 9.92 18.41 9.05
N GLU A 85 8.62 18.12 9.09
CA GLU A 85 8.05 16.92 9.72
C GLU A 85 7.58 15.88 8.70
N PHE A 86 7.09 16.32 7.53
CA PHE A 86 6.39 15.46 6.57
C PHE A 86 6.95 15.58 5.18
N VAL A 87 6.70 14.54 4.38
CA VAL A 87 6.89 14.51 2.96
C VAL A 87 5.68 13.86 2.28
N ALA A 88 5.26 14.43 1.17
CA ALA A 88 4.24 13.89 0.28
C ALA A 88 4.88 13.46 -1.04
N ILE A 89 4.65 12.25 -1.48
CA ILE A 89 5.15 11.72 -2.75
C ILE A 89 4.01 11.19 -3.63
N ARG A 90 4.25 11.18 -4.93
CA ARG A 90 3.41 10.46 -5.88
C ARG A 90 3.55 8.95 -5.67
N ASP A 91 2.44 8.24 -5.52
CA ASP A 91 2.48 6.78 -5.47
C ASP A 91 2.82 6.20 -6.85
N ILE A 92 3.62 5.15 -6.86
CA ILE A 92 3.95 4.36 -8.05
C ILE A 92 2.70 3.82 -8.76
N LYS A 93 1.59 3.65 -8.06
CA LYS A 93 0.29 3.24 -8.60
C LYS A 93 -0.27 4.20 -9.64
N MET A 94 0.23 5.44 -9.68
CA MET A 94 -0.16 6.41 -10.72
C MET A 94 0.51 6.16 -12.07
N CYS A 95 1.48 5.25 -12.15
CA CYS A 95 2.16 4.96 -13.41
C CYS A 95 1.24 4.26 -14.41
N GLY A 96 1.09 4.86 -15.60
CA GLY A 96 0.21 4.33 -16.66
C GLY A 96 -1.26 4.72 -16.48
N CYS A 97 -1.60 5.52 -15.48
CA CYS A 97 -2.95 6.00 -15.25
C CYS A 97 -3.26 7.30 -16.04
N PRO A 98 -4.55 7.63 -16.24
CA PRO A 98 -4.96 8.93 -16.75
C PRO A 98 -4.43 10.08 -15.88
N GLN A 99 -4.30 11.28 -16.49
CA GLN A 99 -3.72 12.46 -15.80
C GLN A 99 -4.51 12.93 -14.58
N ASP A 100 -5.81 12.68 -14.55
CA ASP A 100 -6.70 13.05 -13.46
C ASP A 100 -6.75 12.01 -12.33
N PHE A 101 -6.08 10.86 -12.51
CA PHE A 101 -5.93 9.88 -11.43
C PHE A 101 -4.94 10.39 -10.38
N VAL A 102 -5.40 10.45 -9.13
CA VAL A 102 -4.59 10.95 -8.00
C VAL A 102 -4.40 9.86 -6.97
N HIS A 103 -3.13 9.54 -6.69
CA HIS A 103 -2.74 8.68 -5.60
C HIS A 103 -1.39 9.14 -5.02
N GLY A 104 -1.44 9.79 -3.87
CA GLY A 104 -0.25 10.24 -3.15
C GLY A 104 -0.10 9.53 -1.81
N LEU A 105 1.10 9.61 -1.27
CA LEU A 105 1.46 9.11 0.05
C LEU A 105 2.08 10.24 0.86
N VAL A 106 1.49 10.55 2.01
CA VAL A 106 2.05 11.50 2.97
C VAL A 106 2.62 10.71 4.14
N MET A 107 3.88 10.96 4.46
CA MET A 107 4.62 10.22 5.49
C MET A 107 5.32 11.18 6.45
N PRO A 108 5.42 10.83 7.75
CA PRO A 108 6.34 11.52 8.64
C PRO A 108 7.78 11.19 8.24
N LYS A 109 8.69 12.18 8.38
CA LYS A 109 10.13 11.99 8.20
C LYS A 109 10.74 11.16 9.32
N ALA A 110 10.12 11.18 10.50
CA ALA A 110 10.45 10.30 11.60
C ALA A 110 9.93 8.88 11.37
N THR A 111 10.58 7.89 11.98
CA THR A 111 10.10 6.50 11.97
C THR A 111 8.86 6.37 12.85
N VAL A 112 7.72 6.13 12.22
CA VAL A 112 6.42 5.86 12.84
C VAL A 112 5.80 4.68 12.13
N THR A 113 5.47 3.62 12.87
CA THR A 113 5.08 2.35 12.24
C THR A 113 3.71 2.42 11.57
N GLY A 114 2.72 3.00 12.22
CA GLY A 114 1.38 3.07 11.68
C GLY A 114 0.38 3.70 12.65
N ILE A 115 -0.88 3.40 12.43
CA ILE A 115 -1.99 3.93 13.25
C ILE A 115 -1.89 3.51 14.73
N GLU A 116 -1.27 2.41 15.02
CA GLU A 116 -1.06 1.88 16.37
C GLU A 116 0.12 2.55 17.12
N ASP A 117 1.03 3.23 16.41
CA ASP A 117 2.18 3.90 17.04
C ASP A 117 1.72 5.15 17.80
N SER A 118 1.99 5.22 19.09
CA SER A 118 1.62 6.36 19.93
C SER A 118 2.31 7.67 19.55
N ARG A 119 3.42 7.59 18.79
CA ARG A 119 4.18 8.76 18.29
C ARG A 119 3.64 9.34 17.01
N ARG A 120 2.55 8.76 16.46
CA ARG A 120 1.95 9.28 15.23
C ARG A 120 1.53 10.75 15.41
N PRO A 121 1.98 11.63 14.51
CA PRO A 121 1.70 13.06 14.64
C PRO A 121 0.26 13.40 14.24
N ASP A 122 -0.41 14.24 15.04
CA ASP A 122 -1.77 14.70 14.72
C ASP A 122 -1.79 15.61 13.49
N SER A 123 -0.75 16.44 13.32
CA SER A 123 -0.58 17.40 12.22
C SER A 123 -0.48 16.77 10.82
N ILE A 124 -0.24 15.46 10.74
CA ILE A 124 -0.18 14.75 9.44
C ILE A 124 -1.49 14.91 8.64
N TRP A 125 -2.63 14.96 9.30
CA TRP A 125 -3.92 15.10 8.64
C TRP A 125 -4.11 16.47 7.99
N THR A 126 -3.71 17.52 8.71
CA THR A 126 -3.74 18.90 8.20
C THR A 126 -2.80 19.03 6.98
N PHE A 127 -1.58 18.54 7.09
CA PHE A 127 -0.63 18.55 5.98
C PHE A 127 -1.14 17.74 4.77
N SER A 128 -1.68 16.53 5.02
CA SER A 128 -2.25 15.69 3.95
C SER A 128 -3.43 16.37 3.25
N TRP A 129 -4.27 17.07 4.00
CA TRP A 129 -5.41 17.79 3.45
C TRP A 129 -4.98 18.94 2.54
N GLN A 130 -3.96 19.71 2.95
CA GLN A 130 -3.38 20.77 2.13
C GLN A 130 -2.81 20.23 0.82
N VAL A 131 -2.05 19.15 0.88
CA VAL A 131 -1.51 18.46 -0.31
C VAL A 131 -2.65 17.99 -1.24
N ALA A 132 -3.73 17.46 -0.67
CA ALA A 132 -4.86 16.97 -1.44
C ALA A 132 -5.60 18.10 -2.17
N LEU A 133 -5.79 19.26 -1.54
CA LEU A 133 -6.46 20.44 -2.12
C LEU A 133 -5.75 21.00 -3.36
N GLU A 134 -4.45 20.77 -3.51
CA GLU A 134 -3.72 21.15 -4.71
C GLU A 134 -4.06 20.28 -5.94
N ARG A 135 -4.72 19.14 -5.75
CA ARG A 135 -4.93 18.09 -6.75
C ARG A 135 -6.38 17.67 -6.94
N LEU A 136 -7.20 17.85 -5.90
CA LEU A 136 -8.58 17.39 -5.86
C LEU A 136 -9.48 18.50 -5.31
N LYS A 137 -10.74 18.48 -5.71
CA LYS A 137 -11.76 19.30 -5.06
C LYS A 137 -12.07 18.74 -3.67
N SER A 138 -12.36 19.59 -2.70
CA SER A 138 -12.56 19.19 -1.29
C SER A 138 -13.53 18.01 -1.12
N HIS A 139 -14.64 18.01 -1.86
CA HIS A 139 -15.65 16.94 -1.78
C HIS A 139 -15.23 15.61 -2.43
N GLU A 140 -14.13 15.61 -3.18
CA GLU A 140 -13.56 14.40 -3.80
C GLU A 140 -12.43 13.80 -2.96
N ILE A 141 -11.92 14.52 -1.96
CA ILE A 141 -10.75 14.09 -1.18
C ILE A 141 -11.12 12.95 -0.25
N ALA A 142 -10.29 11.92 -0.30
CA ALA A 142 -10.17 10.90 0.71
C ALA A 142 -8.74 10.85 1.24
N LEU A 143 -8.58 10.97 2.55
CA LEU A 143 -7.33 10.69 3.26
C LEU A 143 -7.51 9.36 3.98
N ALA A 144 -6.70 8.36 3.65
CA ALA A 144 -6.89 7.02 4.19
C ALA A 144 -5.62 6.47 4.84
N VAL A 145 -5.78 5.82 6.01
CA VAL A 145 -4.73 5.03 6.66
C VAL A 145 -5.25 3.63 6.91
N ASN A 146 -4.56 2.64 6.36
CA ASN A 146 -4.94 1.25 6.49
C ASN A 146 -4.61 0.70 7.89
N PRO A 147 -5.42 -0.25 8.42
CA PRO A 147 -5.11 -0.92 9.67
C PRO A 147 -3.87 -1.82 9.54
N PRO A 148 -3.23 -2.22 10.66
CA PRO A 148 -2.01 -3.03 10.66
C PRO A 148 -2.07 -4.28 9.77
N THR A 149 -3.17 -5.02 9.81
CA THR A 149 -3.35 -6.28 9.05
C THR A 149 -3.66 -6.07 7.56
N LYS A 150 -3.91 -4.83 7.13
CA LYS A 150 -4.24 -4.49 5.73
C LYS A 150 -3.23 -3.57 5.06
N ARG A 151 -2.14 -3.22 5.74
CA ARG A 151 -1.03 -2.46 5.15
C ARG A 151 0.10 -3.39 4.70
N THR A 152 0.85 -2.97 3.70
CA THR A 152 2.04 -3.67 3.19
C THR A 152 3.34 -3.00 3.60
N GLN A 153 3.27 -1.81 4.19
CA GLN A 153 4.42 -0.98 4.56
C GLN A 153 4.37 -0.60 6.03
N ASN A 154 5.52 -0.67 6.72
CA ASN A 154 5.65 -0.38 8.15
C ASN A 154 5.82 1.11 8.48
N GLN A 155 6.08 1.98 7.51
CA GLN A 155 6.07 3.41 7.73
C GLN A 155 4.64 3.93 7.67
N LEU A 156 4.23 4.74 8.66
CA LEU A 156 2.93 5.43 8.64
C LEU A 156 2.83 6.23 7.34
N HIS A 157 1.75 6.04 6.63
CA HIS A 157 1.44 6.82 5.43
C HIS A 157 -0.06 7.08 5.32
N VAL A 158 -0.38 8.29 4.95
CA VAL A 158 -1.74 8.71 4.60
C VAL A 158 -1.84 8.70 3.09
N HIS A 159 -2.75 7.86 2.57
CA HIS A 159 -3.08 7.87 1.14
C HIS A 159 -3.90 9.12 0.83
N VAL A 160 -3.46 9.90 -0.15
CA VAL A 160 -4.18 11.03 -0.73
C VAL A 160 -4.81 10.56 -2.04
N VAL A 161 -6.10 10.32 -2.02
CA VAL A 161 -6.81 9.66 -3.13
C VAL A 161 -8.19 10.28 -3.35
N ARG A 162 -8.82 9.94 -4.47
CA ARG A 162 -10.19 10.35 -4.78
C ARG A 162 -11.20 9.39 -4.15
N LEU A 163 -12.28 9.90 -3.57
CA LEU A 163 -13.42 9.10 -3.13
C LEU A 163 -14.06 8.36 -4.31
N LYS A 164 -14.56 7.15 -4.05
CA LYS A 164 -15.43 6.47 -5.02
C LYS A 164 -16.78 7.20 -5.14
N PRO A 165 -17.37 7.23 -6.34
CA PRO A 165 -18.75 7.67 -6.49
C PRO A 165 -19.68 6.89 -5.53
N GLY A 166 -20.66 7.56 -4.95
CA GLY A 166 -21.62 6.93 -4.04
C GLY A 166 -21.06 6.58 -2.65
N PHE A 167 -19.86 7.05 -2.28
CA PHE A 167 -19.29 6.80 -0.96
C PHE A 167 -20.20 7.32 0.17
N HIS A 168 -20.69 8.54 0.07
CA HIS A 168 -21.50 9.17 1.13
C HIS A 168 -22.81 8.43 1.43
N GLU A 169 -23.37 7.75 0.44
CA GLU A 169 -24.57 6.92 0.59
C GLU A 169 -24.31 5.67 1.45
N LYS A 170 -23.10 5.16 1.42
CA LYS A 170 -22.69 3.95 2.15
C LYS A 170 -22.01 4.25 3.50
N GLN A 171 -21.70 5.51 3.76
CA GLN A 171 -20.94 5.93 4.93
C GLN A 171 -21.68 5.63 6.23
N SER A 172 -23.01 5.74 6.26
CA SER A 172 -23.85 5.47 7.43
C SER A 172 -23.77 4.02 7.95
N GLN A 173 -23.21 3.11 7.15
CA GLN A 173 -23.00 1.71 7.55
C GLN A 173 -21.73 1.51 8.41
N HIS A 174 -20.96 2.58 8.62
CA HIS A 174 -19.70 2.56 9.34
C HIS A 174 -19.75 3.44 10.59
N VAL A 175 -18.75 3.29 11.46
CA VAL A 175 -18.57 4.22 12.57
C VAL A 175 -18.04 5.54 12.02
N VAL A 176 -18.82 6.59 12.19
CA VAL A 176 -18.48 7.92 11.69
C VAL A 176 -18.58 8.93 12.83
N VAL A 177 -17.55 9.74 12.98
CA VAL A 177 -17.55 10.92 13.85
C VAL A 177 -17.18 12.15 13.02
N SER A 178 -17.63 13.34 13.43
CA SER A 178 -17.30 14.57 12.73
C SER A 178 -16.40 15.48 13.57
N THR A 179 -15.64 16.33 12.89
CA THR A 179 -14.80 17.35 13.52
C THR A 179 -14.56 18.52 12.57
N ARG A 180 -14.28 19.71 13.13
CA ARG A 180 -13.73 20.84 12.38
C ARG A 180 -12.21 20.95 12.49
N ASP A 181 -11.62 20.14 13.36
CA ASP A 181 -10.18 20.13 13.61
C ASP A 181 -9.56 18.80 13.14
N LEU A 182 -8.77 18.87 12.10
CA LEU A 182 -8.04 17.72 11.57
C LEU A 182 -7.02 17.15 12.56
N ASN A 183 -6.50 17.95 13.49
CA ASN A 183 -5.59 17.45 14.52
C ASN A 183 -6.31 16.58 15.57
N ALA A 184 -7.64 16.60 15.61
CA ALA A 184 -8.41 15.74 16.50
C ALA A 184 -8.67 14.33 15.94
N VAL A 185 -8.33 14.05 14.69
CA VAL A 185 -8.69 12.79 13.98
C VAL A 185 -8.25 11.55 14.74
N TRP A 186 -6.98 11.45 15.13
CA TRP A 186 -6.48 10.27 15.84
C TRP A 186 -7.18 10.03 17.17
N ARG A 187 -7.39 11.10 17.95
CA ARG A 187 -8.07 11.03 19.24
C ARG A 187 -9.52 10.60 19.08
N LEU A 188 -10.25 11.18 18.13
CA LEU A 188 -11.66 10.84 17.87
C LEU A 188 -11.81 9.43 17.31
N ALA A 189 -10.92 9.02 16.40
CA ALA A 189 -10.91 7.67 15.88
C ALA A 189 -10.68 6.64 17.00
N LYS A 190 -9.69 6.88 17.87
CA LYS A 190 -9.42 5.99 19.00
C LYS A 190 -10.63 5.93 19.95
N GLN A 191 -11.18 7.06 20.33
CA GLN A 191 -12.34 7.11 21.22
C GLN A 191 -13.52 6.31 20.64
N ALA A 192 -13.86 6.54 19.37
CA ALA A 192 -14.95 5.84 18.70
C ALA A 192 -14.70 4.34 18.58
N ALA A 193 -13.45 3.94 18.36
CA ALA A 193 -13.06 2.53 18.33
C ALA A 193 -13.20 1.86 19.70
N ASP A 194 -12.73 2.52 20.77
CA ASP A 194 -12.84 2.03 22.15
C ASP A 194 -14.32 1.85 22.57
N GLU A 195 -15.17 2.86 22.30
CA GLU A 195 -16.61 2.84 22.60
C GLU A 195 -17.34 1.69 21.87
N ARG A 196 -16.91 1.37 20.65
CA ARG A 196 -17.50 0.30 19.83
C ARG A 196 -16.77 -1.04 19.96
N LYS A 197 -15.71 -1.10 20.79
CA LYS A 197 -14.88 -2.30 21.01
C LYS A 197 -14.28 -2.84 19.71
N ILE A 198 -13.81 -1.94 18.83
CA ILE A 198 -13.14 -2.27 17.58
C ILE A 198 -11.65 -2.38 17.87
N PRO A 199 -11.07 -3.59 17.88
CA PRO A 199 -9.68 -3.80 18.31
C PRO A 199 -8.67 -3.31 17.28
N GLU A 200 -9.05 -3.30 16.02
CA GLU A 200 -8.20 -2.89 14.90
C GLU A 200 -9.05 -2.17 13.84
N TYR A 201 -8.56 -1.02 13.40
CA TYR A 201 -9.27 -0.19 12.44
C TYR A 201 -8.32 0.59 11.55
N GLY A 202 -8.79 0.90 10.34
CA GLY A 202 -8.27 1.96 9.50
C GLY A 202 -9.13 3.20 9.61
N VAL A 203 -8.58 4.33 9.16
CA VAL A 203 -9.25 5.63 9.21
C VAL A 203 -9.36 6.21 7.80
N LEU A 204 -10.54 6.70 7.46
CA LEU A 204 -10.78 7.56 6.32
C LEU A 204 -11.25 8.93 6.79
N VAL A 205 -10.66 9.99 6.23
CA VAL A 205 -11.12 11.36 6.42
C VAL A 205 -11.64 11.91 5.09
N SER A 206 -12.82 12.50 5.11
CA SER A 206 -13.45 13.16 3.96
C SER A 206 -14.16 14.43 4.39
N ALA A 207 -14.48 15.33 3.44
CA ALA A 207 -15.27 16.52 3.73
C ALA A 207 -16.75 16.18 3.89
N ALA A 208 -17.42 16.86 4.82
CA ALA A 208 -18.86 16.94 4.91
C ALA A 208 -19.37 18.22 4.22
N SER A 209 -20.66 18.25 3.87
CA SER A 209 -21.29 19.41 3.22
C SER A 209 -21.38 20.66 4.10
N ASN A 210 -21.30 20.48 5.43
CA ASN A 210 -21.41 21.57 6.43
C ASN A 210 -20.05 22.19 6.81
N GLY A 211 -18.98 21.87 6.07
CA GLY A 211 -17.62 22.36 6.35
C GLY A 211 -16.89 21.62 7.48
N GLU A 212 -17.44 20.49 7.94
CA GLU A 212 -16.76 19.55 8.85
C GLU A 212 -16.02 18.48 8.07
N PHE A 213 -15.20 17.71 8.78
CA PHE A 213 -14.56 16.49 8.31
C PHE A 213 -15.26 15.28 8.92
N LEU A 214 -15.49 14.27 8.13
CA LEU A 214 -16.02 12.98 8.57
C LEU A 214 -14.87 12.01 8.74
N VAL A 215 -14.76 11.44 9.94
CA VAL A 215 -13.77 10.43 10.30
C VAL A 215 -14.49 9.09 10.34
N THR A 216 -14.22 8.25 9.35
CA THR A 216 -14.86 6.94 9.16
C THR A 216 -13.91 5.84 9.56
N LEU A 217 -14.35 4.91 10.42
CA LEU A 217 -13.58 3.76 10.87
C LEU A 217 -14.07 2.49 10.16
N THR A 218 -13.13 1.65 9.76
CA THR A 218 -13.40 0.32 9.18
C THR A 218 -12.30 -0.67 9.58
N SER A 219 -12.66 -1.93 9.81
CA SER A 219 -11.69 -3.02 10.00
C SER A 219 -11.06 -3.51 8.69
N GLN A 220 -11.56 -3.02 7.55
CA GLN A 220 -10.99 -3.30 6.24
C GLN A 220 -10.02 -2.17 5.83
N SER A 221 -9.39 -2.32 4.66
CA SER A 221 -8.61 -1.24 4.06
C SER A 221 -9.55 -0.10 3.60
N PRO A 222 -9.55 1.07 4.25
CA PRO A 222 -10.36 2.20 3.79
C PRO A 222 -9.92 2.68 2.41
N GLU A 223 -8.62 2.62 2.10
CA GLU A 223 -8.10 2.89 0.76
C GLU A 223 -8.80 2.01 -0.29
N GLY A 224 -8.77 0.70 -0.12
CA GLY A 224 -9.37 -0.24 -1.07
C GLY A 224 -10.90 -0.16 -1.12
N GLN A 225 -11.53 0.08 0.02
CA GLN A 225 -12.98 0.04 0.16
C GLN A 225 -13.67 1.29 -0.41
N PHE A 226 -13.14 2.48 -0.10
CA PHE A 226 -13.85 3.75 -0.30
C PHE A 226 -13.25 4.65 -1.35
N THR A 227 -12.07 4.32 -1.89
CA THR A 227 -11.33 5.22 -2.78
C THR A 227 -11.04 4.60 -4.14
N GLN A 228 -10.74 5.47 -5.09
CA GLN A 228 -10.22 5.07 -6.40
C GLN A 228 -8.70 4.77 -6.27
N ALA A 229 -8.37 3.70 -5.53
CA ALA A 229 -6.99 3.35 -5.19
C ALA A 229 -6.17 2.80 -6.37
N VAL A 230 -6.83 2.36 -7.43
CA VAL A 230 -6.22 1.87 -8.67
C VAL A 230 -6.94 2.46 -9.86
N CYS A 231 -6.20 2.79 -10.93
CA CYS A 231 -6.81 3.19 -12.19
C CYS A 231 -7.14 1.96 -13.05
N THR A 232 -8.14 2.11 -13.90
CA THR A 232 -8.34 1.21 -15.02
C THR A 232 -7.57 1.78 -16.21
N PRO A 233 -6.68 1.00 -16.85
CA PRO A 233 -5.94 1.44 -18.05
C PRO A 233 -6.85 1.83 -19.19
#